data_edd7b1b600cc7b378a61d8fd57daffd6
#
_entry.id   edd7b1b600cc7b378a61d8fd57daffd6
#
_cell.length_a   1.000
_cell.length_b   1.000
_cell.length_c   1.000
_cell.angle_alpha   90.00
_cell.angle_beta   90.00
_cell.angle_gamma   90.00
#
_symmetry.space_group_name_H-M   'P 1'
#
loop_
_entity.id
_entity.type
_entity.pdbx_description
1 polymer ?
#
loop_
_entity_poly.entity_id
_entity_poly.type
_entity_poly.pdbx_seq_one_letter_code
_entity_poly.pdbx_strand_id
1 'polypeptide(L)'
;GLYRAFDRAGINYEKTDVGDKYVYECMRKNGHLLGGEQSGHIIFSKYAATGDGLLTAIKLMQAMLANKQPLSVLAAPVKIYPQLLVNVRVSDKEAVLNNDVVKGSVREAEEALGDNGRVLLRKSGTEPVIRVMAEAQTTEECRKVVDGIVDAIKREGLAQQK
;
A
#
# COMPACT_ATOMS: atom_id res chain seq x y z
N GLY A 1 -1.25 3.70 8.43
CA GLY A 1 -1.20 3.39 9.88
C GLY A 1 0.17 2.95 10.33
N LEU A 2 0.86 2.07 9.55
CA LEU A 2 2.23 1.63 9.85
C LEU A 2 3.23 2.80 9.78
N TYR A 3 3.17 3.61 8.74
CA TYR A 3 4.06 4.77 8.59
C TYR A 3 3.88 5.76 9.75
N ARG A 4 2.65 6.01 10.15
CA ARG A 4 2.37 6.84 11.34
C ARG A 4 2.92 6.25 12.63
N ALA A 5 2.93 4.92 12.75
CA ALA A 5 3.57 4.27 13.90
C ALA A 5 5.09 4.45 13.86
N PHE A 6 5.71 4.34 12.69
CA PHE A 6 7.14 4.59 12.51
C PHE A 6 7.52 6.04 12.81
N ASP A 7 6.76 7.01 12.31
CA ASP A 7 6.98 8.43 12.58
C ASP A 7 6.96 8.71 14.09
N ARG A 8 5.93 8.20 14.80
CA ARG A 8 5.84 8.35 16.27
C ARG A 8 6.97 7.67 17.03
N ALA A 9 7.48 6.58 16.50
CA ALA A 9 8.59 5.82 17.10
C ALA A 9 9.97 6.35 16.69
N GLY A 10 10.07 7.33 15.80
CA GLY A 10 11.33 7.83 15.26
C GLY A 10 12.08 6.80 14.41
N ILE A 11 11.34 5.86 13.80
CA ILE A 11 11.91 4.80 12.95
C ILE A 11 11.99 5.32 11.52
N ASN A 12 13.19 5.36 10.96
CA ASN A 12 13.39 5.70 9.55
C ASN A 12 12.92 4.56 8.66
N TYR A 13 12.27 4.89 7.56
CA TYR A 13 11.77 3.93 6.58
C TYR A 13 11.80 4.51 5.17
N GLU A 14 11.74 3.63 4.19
CA GLU A 14 11.56 3.98 2.79
C GLU A 14 10.33 3.29 2.22
N LYS A 15 9.70 3.96 1.26
CA LYS A 15 8.55 3.44 0.51
C LYS A 15 9.02 3.01 -0.88
N THR A 16 8.53 1.89 -1.35
CA THR A 16 8.84 1.34 -2.67
C THR A 16 7.57 1.16 -3.49
N ASP A 17 7.73 0.91 -4.79
CA ASP A 17 6.65 0.36 -5.59
C ASP A 17 6.20 -1.00 -5.06
N VAL A 18 4.99 -1.41 -5.43
CA VAL A 18 4.40 -2.70 -5.04
C VAL A 18 5.12 -3.85 -5.73
N GLY A 19 5.65 -4.76 -4.94
CA GLY A 19 6.37 -5.96 -5.38
C GLY A 19 7.62 -6.21 -4.53
N ASP A 20 7.79 -7.44 -4.05
CA ASP A 20 8.92 -7.87 -3.23
C ASP A 20 10.28 -7.58 -3.88
N LYS A 21 10.34 -7.64 -5.20
CA LYS A 21 11.51 -7.26 -6.00
C LYS A 21 11.95 -5.82 -5.69
N TYR A 22 11.02 -4.86 -5.71
CA TYR A 22 11.34 -3.46 -5.45
C TYR A 22 11.76 -3.22 -4.00
N VAL A 23 11.13 -3.93 -3.07
CA VAL A 23 11.52 -3.92 -1.65
C VAL A 23 12.96 -4.41 -1.52
N TYR A 24 13.29 -5.56 -2.11
CA TYR A 24 14.64 -6.11 -2.02
C TYR A 24 15.71 -5.24 -2.71
N GLU A 25 15.40 -4.68 -3.89
CA GLU A 25 16.30 -3.75 -4.59
C GLU A 25 16.60 -2.51 -3.73
N CYS A 26 15.57 -1.92 -3.09
CA CYS A 26 15.72 -0.80 -2.18
C CYS A 26 16.57 -1.19 -0.96
N MET A 27 16.30 -2.34 -0.34
CA MET A 27 17.08 -2.85 0.79
C MET A 27 18.57 -3.02 0.44
N ARG A 28 18.87 -3.60 -0.70
CA ARG A 28 20.26 -3.76 -1.18
C ARG A 28 20.97 -2.42 -1.40
N LYS A 29 20.27 -1.48 -2.05
CA LYS A 29 20.83 -0.17 -2.40
C LYS A 29 21.18 0.63 -1.15
N ASN A 30 20.32 0.59 -0.15
CA ASN A 30 20.38 1.49 1.01
C ASN A 30 20.83 0.78 2.30
N GLY A 31 21.14 -0.52 2.23
CA GLY A 31 21.64 -1.28 3.38
C GLY A 31 20.59 -1.62 4.43
N HIS A 32 19.31 -1.65 4.06
CA HIS A 32 18.24 -1.99 5.01
C HIS A 32 18.25 -3.47 5.38
N LEU A 33 18.01 -3.76 6.66
CA LEU A 33 18.03 -5.11 7.20
C LEU A 33 16.66 -5.78 7.20
N LEU A 34 15.58 -4.99 7.17
CA LEU A 34 14.20 -5.47 7.22
C LEU A 34 13.40 -4.77 6.11
N GLY A 35 12.67 -5.55 5.34
CA GLY A 35 11.72 -5.06 4.36
C GLY A 35 10.48 -5.92 4.36
N GLY A 36 9.38 -5.39 3.83
CA GLY A 36 8.15 -6.16 3.78
C GLY A 36 7.04 -5.49 2.99
N GLU A 37 6.02 -6.28 2.71
CA GLU A 37 4.81 -5.87 2.01
C GLU A 37 3.56 -6.25 2.80
N GLN A 38 2.48 -5.57 2.54
CA GLN A 38 1.16 -5.90 3.10
C GLN A 38 0.67 -7.30 2.71
N SER A 39 1.18 -7.86 1.61
CA SER A 39 0.93 -9.25 1.19
C SER A 39 1.42 -10.30 2.19
N GLY A 40 2.23 -9.92 3.19
CA GLY A 40 2.80 -10.79 4.18
C GLY A 40 4.22 -11.26 3.86
N HIS A 41 4.82 -10.82 2.76
CA HIS A 41 6.24 -11.06 2.48
C HIS A 41 7.10 -10.19 3.39
N ILE A 42 7.91 -10.82 4.23
CA ILE A 42 8.89 -10.14 5.09
C ILE A 42 10.27 -10.65 4.77
N ILE A 43 11.18 -9.73 4.48
CA ILE A 43 12.58 -10.02 4.11
C ILE A 43 13.50 -9.57 5.24
N PHE A 44 14.31 -10.50 5.74
CA PHE A 44 15.41 -10.21 6.65
C PHE A 44 16.72 -10.38 5.89
N SER A 45 17.29 -9.31 5.32
CA SER A 45 18.44 -9.37 4.40
C SER A 45 19.68 -10.04 4.98
N LYS A 46 19.81 -10.06 6.29
CA LYS A 46 20.90 -10.80 6.98
C LYS A 46 20.82 -12.31 6.76
N TYR A 47 19.64 -12.87 6.47
CA TYR A 47 19.40 -14.31 6.43
C TYR A 47 18.99 -14.80 5.04
N ALA A 48 18.21 -14.01 4.30
CA ALA A 48 17.71 -14.40 3.00
C ALA A 48 17.46 -13.18 2.09
N ALA A 49 17.50 -13.40 0.79
CA ALA A 49 17.21 -12.39 -0.24
C ALA A 49 15.72 -12.33 -0.62
N THR A 50 14.89 -13.12 0.01
CA THR A 50 13.45 -13.26 -0.26
C THR A 50 12.67 -13.37 1.04
N GLY A 51 11.35 -13.21 0.95
CA GLY A 51 10.46 -13.44 2.08
C GLY A 51 10.48 -14.90 2.53
N ASP A 52 10.49 -15.10 3.84
CA ASP A 52 10.46 -16.42 4.48
C ASP A 52 9.49 -16.38 5.67
N GLY A 53 8.40 -17.13 5.56
CA GLY A 53 7.35 -17.16 6.59
C GLY A 53 7.78 -17.85 7.87
N LEU A 54 8.60 -18.91 7.78
CA LEU A 54 9.11 -19.63 8.97
C LEU A 54 10.11 -18.76 9.72
N LEU A 55 11.05 -18.14 9.01
CA LEU A 55 11.97 -17.18 9.59
C LEU A 55 11.23 -16.02 10.25
N THR A 56 10.21 -15.48 9.58
CA THR A 56 9.38 -14.40 10.12
C THR A 56 8.69 -14.83 11.43
N ALA A 57 8.11 -16.01 11.48
CA ALA A 57 7.48 -16.54 12.68
C ALA A 57 8.48 -16.66 13.84
N ILE A 58 9.68 -17.20 13.58
CA ILE A 58 10.74 -17.30 14.58
C ILE A 58 11.17 -15.92 15.09
N LYS A 59 11.32 -14.93 14.18
CA LYS A 59 11.69 -13.56 14.56
C LYS A 59 10.62 -12.87 15.40
N LEU A 60 9.34 -13.09 15.09
CA LEU A 60 8.24 -12.59 15.92
C LEU A 60 8.25 -13.22 17.33
N MET A 61 8.45 -14.55 17.43
CA MET A 61 8.57 -15.21 18.74
C MET A 61 9.77 -14.68 19.52
N GLN A 62 10.93 -14.48 18.87
CA GLN A 62 12.08 -13.85 19.51
C GLN A 62 11.77 -12.45 20.06
N ALA A 63 11.06 -11.61 19.28
CA ALA A 63 10.64 -10.29 19.72
C ALA A 63 9.69 -10.35 20.95
N MET A 64 8.73 -11.28 20.94
CA MET A 64 7.82 -11.50 22.07
C MET A 64 8.57 -11.90 23.34
N LEU A 65 9.51 -12.85 23.24
CA LEU A 65 10.33 -13.31 24.35
C LEU A 65 11.25 -12.21 24.89
N ALA A 66 11.91 -11.47 24.00
CA ALA A 66 12.82 -10.40 24.38
C ALA A 66 12.10 -9.27 25.13
N ASN A 67 10.88 -8.91 24.70
CA ASN A 67 10.07 -7.88 25.34
C ASN A 67 9.20 -8.43 26.49
N LYS A 68 9.12 -9.74 26.68
CA LYS A 68 8.23 -10.41 27.66
C LYS A 68 6.75 -9.98 27.50
N GLN A 69 6.33 -9.81 26.26
CA GLN A 69 4.99 -9.32 25.93
C GLN A 69 4.34 -10.16 24.81
N PRO A 70 3.02 -10.33 24.84
CA PRO A 70 2.29 -10.98 23.76
C PRO A 70 2.28 -10.09 22.50
N LEU A 71 2.11 -10.72 21.34
CA LEU A 71 2.11 -10.04 20.04
C LEU A 71 1.03 -8.95 19.96
N SER A 72 -0.14 -9.16 20.56
CA SER A 72 -1.22 -8.17 20.61
C SER A 72 -0.80 -6.84 21.24
N VAL A 73 0.05 -6.87 22.26
CA VAL A 73 0.60 -5.68 22.91
C VAL A 73 1.68 -5.03 22.04
N LEU A 74 2.56 -5.84 21.46
CA LEU A 74 3.62 -5.33 20.56
C LEU A 74 3.05 -4.69 19.29
N ALA A 75 1.93 -5.21 18.76
CA ALA A 75 1.27 -4.68 17.58
C ALA A 75 0.34 -3.48 17.87
N ALA A 76 -0.06 -3.25 19.11
CA ALA A 76 -1.03 -2.21 19.49
C ALA A 76 -0.66 -0.77 19.02
N PRO A 77 0.63 -0.37 18.92
CA PRO A 77 1.01 0.94 18.39
C PRO A 77 0.64 1.16 16.92
N VAL A 78 0.41 0.09 16.15
CA VAL A 78 0.07 0.16 14.74
C VAL A 78 -1.44 0.15 14.58
N LYS A 79 -2.03 1.32 14.25
CA LYS A 79 -3.44 1.39 13.88
C LYS A 79 -3.59 0.94 12.42
N ILE A 80 -4.40 -0.09 12.19
CA ILE A 80 -4.75 -0.52 10.83
C ILE A 80 -5.80 0.45 10.27
N TYR A 81 -5.48 1.09 9.16
CA TYR A 81 -6.42 1.95 8.45
C TYR A 81 -7.27 1.10 7.49
N PRO A 82 -8.56 1.41 7.34
CA PRO A 82 -9.39 0.77 6.33
C PRO A 82 -8.86 1.05 4.92
N GLN A 83 -9.03 0.05 4.05
CA GLN A 83 -8.72 0.15 2.62
C GLN A 83 -9.96 -0.20 1.81
N LEU A 84 -10.18 0.56 0.75
CA LEU A 84 -11.18 0.25 -0.27
C LEU A 84 -10.49 0.10 -1.62
N LEU A 85 -10.70 -1.05 -2.27
CA LEU A 85 -10.21 -1.35 -3.61
C LEU A 85 -11.39 -1.56 -4.55
N VAL A 86 -11.42 -0.81 -5.65
CA VAL A 86 -12.39 -0.99 -6.73
C VAL A 86 -11.66 -1.28 -8.04
N ASN A 87 -12.11 -2.33 -8.74
CA ASN A 87 -11.62 -2.69 -10.07
C ASN A 87 -12.55 -2.06 -11.11
N VAL A 88 -12.02 -1.16 -11.92
CA VAL A 88 -12.75 -0.52 -13.04
C VAL A 88 -12.35 -1.20 -14.33
N ARG A 89 -13.31 -1.84 -15.01
CA ARG A 89 -13.06 -2.45 -16.32
C ARG A 89 -12.89 -1.37 -17.39
N VAL A 90 -11.82 -1.46 -18.17
CA VAL A 90 -11.46 -0.46 -19.18
C VAL A 90 -10.99 -1.16 -20.46
N SER A 91 -11.12 -0.48 -21.61
CA SER A 91 -10.60 -0.97 -22.89
C SER A 91 -9.11 -0.68 -23.05
N ASP A 92 -8.67 0.47 -22.59
CA ASP A 92 -7.27 0.92 -22.64
C ASP A 92 -6.80 1.42 -21.28
N LYS A 93 -5.92 0.65 -20.67
CA LYS A 93 -5.34 0.97 -19.35
C LYS A 93 -4.38 2.14 -19.40
N GLU A 94 -3.65 2.31 -20.50
CA GLU A 94 -2.69 3.41 -20.66
C GLU A 94 -3.43 4.73 -20.89
N ALA A 95 -4.51 4.71 -21.63
CA ALA A 95 -5.37 5.90 -21.81
C ALA A 95 -5.87 6.44 -20.47
N VAL A 96 -6.29 5.56 -19.54
CA VAL A 96 -6.73 5.97 -18.20
C VAL A 96 -5.58 6.56 -17.40
N LEU A 97 -4.42 5.90 -17.37
CA LEU A 97 -3.26 6.35 -16.59
C LEU A 97 -2.66 7.66 -17.14
N ASN A 98 -2.86 7.96 -18.42
CA ASN A 98 -2.34 9.16 -19.05
C ASN A 98 -3.37 10.30 -19.13
N ASN A 99 -4.64 10.07 -18.80
CA ASN A 99 -5.68 11.09 -18.83
C ASN A 99 -5.47 12.15 -17.74
N ASP A 100 -5.48 13.43 -18.14
CA ASP A 100 -5.16 14.54 -17.23
C ASP A 100 -6.25 14.77 -16.17
N VAL A 101 -7.52 14.51 -16.49
CA VAL A 101 -8.65 14.63 -15.55
C VAL A 101 -8.53 13.55 -14.48
N VAL A 102 -8.21 12.32 -14.85
CA VAL A 102 -8.00 11.22 -13.91
C VAL A 102 -6.79 11.50 -13.02
N LYS A 103 -5.68 11.95 -13.59
CA LYS A 103 -4.48 12.36 -12.81
C LYS A 103 -4.78 13.53 -11.86
N GLY A 104 -5.60 14.47 -12.31
CA GLY A 104 -6.08 15.60 -11.48
C GLY A 104 -6.85 15.10 -10.27
N SER A 105 -7.84 14.21 -10.48
CA SER A 105 -8.65 13.66 -9.41
C SER A 105 -7.83 12.83 -8.39
N VAL A 106 -6.79 12.14 -8.84
CA VAL A 106 -5.86 11.42 -7.95
C VAL A 106 -5.08 12.42 -7.09
N ARG A 107 -4.50 13.47 -7.69
CA ARG A 107 -3.76 14.50 -6.95
C ARG A 107 -4.63 15.22 -5.92
N GLU A 108 -5.84 15.64 -6.30
CA GLU A 108 -6.79 16.27 -5.38
C GLU A 108 -7.12 15.35 -4.19
N ALA A 109 -7.27 14.05 -4.44
CA ALA A 109 -7.52 13.06 -3.40
C ALA A 109 -6.29 12.87 -2.48
N GLU A 110 -5.08 12.83 -3.04
CA GLU A 110 -3.83 12.75 -2.27
C GLU A 110 -3.62 13.99 -1.40
N GLU A 111 -3.86 15.18 -1.94
CA GLU A 111 -3.80 16.44 -1.21
C GLU A 111 -4.83 16.49 -0.07
N ALA A 112 -6.06 16.05 -0.32
CA ALA A 112 -7.12 16.02 0.68
C ALA A 112 -6.84 15.03 1.83
N LEU A 113 -6.24 13.88 1.54
CA LEU A 113 -5.84 12.89 2.54
C LEU A 113 -4.57 13.32 3.30
N GLY A 114 -3.67 14.03 2.64
CA GLY A 114 -2.37 14.40 3.18
C GLY A 114 -1.66 13.18 3.76
N ASP A 115 -1.11 13.37 4.96
CA ASP A 115 -0.42 12.26 5.64
C ASP A 115 -1.35 11.22 6.28
N ASN A 116 -2.67 11.40 6.25
CA ASN A 116 -3.63 10.51 6.91
C ASN A 116 -4.19 9.43 6.00
N GLY A 117 -3.69 9.34 4.76
CA GLY A 117 -4.11 8.31 3.84
C GLY A 117 -3.21 8.22 2.62
N ARG A 118 -3.60 7.41 1.68
CA ARG A 118 -2.94 7.27 0.37
C ARG A 118 -3.91 6.81 -0.69
N VAL A 119 -3.59 7.12 -1.92
CA VAL A 119 -4.28 6.64 -3.12
C VAL A 119 -3.32 5.76 -3.93
N LEU A 120 -3.85 4.74 -4.57
CA LEU A 120 -3.10 3.93 -5.52
C LEU A 120 -3.96 3.68 -6.75
N LEU A 121 -3.54 4.23 -7.88
CA LEU A 121 -4.12 3.98 -9.20
C LEU A 121 -3.14 3.13 -10.00
N ARG A 122 -3.51 1.88 -10.34
CA ARG A 122 -2.62 0.98 -11.07
C ARG A 122 -3.33 0.07 -12.05
N LYS A 123 -2.65 -0.29 -13.12
CA LYS A 123 -3.13 -1.32 -14.05
C LYS A 123 -2.98 -2.73 -13.47
N SER A 124 -3.96 -3.59 -13.72
CA SER A 124 -3.81 -5.03 -13.51
C SER A 124 -2.88 -5.63 -14.57
N GLY A 125 -1.98 -6.53 -14.16
CA GLY A 125 -1.10 -7.26 -15.09
C GLY A 125 -1.85 -8.29 -15.95
N THR A 126 -2.90 -8.91 -15.40
CA THR A 126 -3.59 -10.05 -15.99
C THR A 126 -4.99 -9.75 -16.52
N GLU A 127 -5.64 -8.70 -16.04
CA GLU A 127 -7.03 -8.37 -16.33
C GLU A 127 -7.15 -7.02 -17.02
N PRO A 128 -8.22 -6.78 -17.82
CA PRO A 128 -8.49 -5.49 -18.45
C PRO A 128 -9.14 -4.50 -17.47
N VAL A 129 -8.49 -4.29 -16.31
CA VAL A 129 -8.97 -3.39 -15.26
C VAL A 129 -7.89 -2.43 -14.78
N ILE A 130 -8.34 -1.26 -14.38
CA ILE A 130 -7.60 -0.34 -13.52
C ILE A 130 -8.06 -0.59 -12.07
N ARG A 131 -7.11 -0.66 -11.18
CA ARG A 131 -7.34 -0.80 -9.74
C ARG A 131 -7.22 0.55 -9.08
N VAL A 132 -8.32 1.01 -8.49
CA VAL A 132 -8.40 2.24 -7.70
C VAL A 132 -8.47 1.83 -6.24
N MET A 133 -7.48 2.21 -5.45
CA MET A 133 -7.42 1.91 -4.02
C MET A 133 -7.22 3.19 -3.23
N ALA A 134 -7.95 3.33 -2.14
CA ALA A 134 -7.68 4.31 -1.11
C ALA A 134 -7.53 3.63 0.25
N GLU A 135 -6.60 4.15 1.03
CA GLU A 135 -6.44 3.88 2.46
C GLU A 135 -6.58 5.21 3.20
N ALA A 136 -7.41 5.27 4.23
CA ALA A 136 -7.67 6.49 4.99
C ALA A 136 -8.05 6.16 6.45
N GLN A 137 -8.32 7.16 7.27
CA GLN A 137 -8.66 6.95 8.67
C GLN A 137 -10.03 6.29 8.88
N THR A 138 -10.96 6.51 7.93
CA THR A 138 -12.32 5.96 7.95
C THR A 138 -12.70 5.31 6.61
N THR A 139 -13.66 4.41 6.65
CA THR A 139 -14.21 3.77 5.44
C THR A 139 -14.93 4.78 4.54
N GLU A 140 -15.57 5.77 5.13
CA GLU A 140 -16.28 6.83 4.44
C GLU A 140 -15.32 7.69 3.60
N GLU A 141 -14.16 8.05 4.17
CA GLU A 141 -13.10 8.75 3.44
C GLU A 141 -12.57 7.92 2.28
N CYS A 142 -12.28 6.62 2.51
CA CYS A 142 -11.87 5.71 1.44
C CYS A 142 -12.89 5.68 0.30
N ARG A 143 -14.17 5.57 0.63
CA ARG A 143 -15.27 5.52 -0.34
C ARG A 143 -15.34 6.80 -1.14
N LYS A 144 -15.35 7.96 -0.48
CA LYS A 144 -15.41 9.27 -1.13
C LYS A 144 -14.28 9.44 -2.16
N VAL A 145 -13.08 9.06 -1.78
CA VAL A 145 -11.89 9.15 -2.65
C VAL A 145 -12.01 8.20 -3.85
N VAL A 146 -12.33 6.93 -3.60
CA VAL A 146 -12.43 5.93 -4.67
C VAL A 146 -13.55 6.27 -5.64
N ASP A 147 -14.74 6.64 -5.13
CA ASP A 147 -15.88 7.01 -5.97
C ASP A 147 -15.55 8.23 -6.83
N GLY A 148 -14.88 9.26 -6.29
CA GLY A 148 -14.45 10.43 -7.05
C GLY A 148 -13.54 10.10 -8.23
N ILE A 149 -12.57 9.23 -8.05
CA ILE A 149 -11.66 8.78 -9.11
C ILE A 149 -12.39 7.90 -10.13
N VAL A 150 -13.21 6.96 -9.66
CA VAL A 150 -14.01 6.09 -10.53
C VAL A 150 -14.97 6.92 -11.41
N ASP A 151 -15.59 7.94 -10.85
CA ASP A 151 -16.49 8.83 -11.58
C ASP A 151 -15.73 9.73 -12.58
N ALA A 152 -14.49 10.12 -12.28
CA ALA A 152 -13.62 10.76 -13.27
C ALA A 152 -13.34 9.84 -14.46
N ILE A 153 -12.97 8.57 -14.22
CA ILE A 153 -12.76 7.57 -15.28
C ILE A 153 -14.02 7.36 -16.14
N LYS A 154 -15.20 7.32 -15.50
CA LYS A 154 -16.49 7.17 -16.22
C LYS A 154 -16.83 8.38 -17.05
N ARG A 155 -16.68 9.61 -16.51
CA ARG A 155 -16.98 10.88 -17.21
C ARG A 155 -16.12 11.06 -18.45
N GLU A 156 -14.90 10.61 -18.42
CA GLU A 156 -13.99 10.60 -19.58
C GLU A 156 -14.29 9.48 -20.60
N GLY A 157 -15.34 8.66 -20.37
CA GLY A 157 -15.72 7.57 -21.28
C GLY A 157 -14.72 6.41 -21.32
N LEU A 158 -13.82 6.32 -20.34
CA LEU A 158 -12.74 5.32 -20.30
C LEU A 158 -13.16 3.99 -19.65
N ALA A 159 -14.25 4.01 -18.87
CA ALA A 159 -14.81 2.79 -18.28
C ALA A 159 -15.67 2.04 -19.32
N GLN A 160 -15.52 0.71 -19.37
CA GLN A 160 -16.45 -0.12 -20.15
C GLN A 160 -17.83 -0.14 -19.48
N GLN A 161 -18.85 0.19 -20.25
CA GLN A 161 -20.24 -0.03 -19.83
C GLN A 161 -20.49 -1.56 -19.77
N LYS A 162 -21.23 -1.98 -18.73
CA LYS A 162 -21.68 -3.38 -18.62
C LYS A 162 -22.71 -3.70 -19.68
#